data_574e269f3bcbd1f601d71b88cdd7c566
#
_entry.id   574e269f3bcbd1f601d71b88cdd7c566
#
_cell.length_a   1.000
_cell.length_b   1.000
_cell.length_c   1.000
_cell.angle_alpha   90.00
_cell.angle_beta   90.00
_cell.angle_gamma   90.00
#
_symmetry.space_group_name_H-M   'P 1'
#
loop_
_entity.id
_entity.type
_entity.pdbx_description
1 polymer ?
#
loop_
_entity_poly.entity_id
_entity_poly.type
_entity_poly.pdbx_seq_one_letter_code
_entity_poly.pdbx_strand_id
1 'polypeptide(L)'
;MQRLLKFTLDLFAPTAPVISRHPDSTQQTNINGQLIDYRLLRSRRRTMIFSVSAEGLAVRAPYGMPMHTVEQAVQEKGRWIVRKLGGMQERQARVDASRINWLEAPKLDFLGQQVHVIVASNESCTRLQPSNGLNDMPSLLLALPAHANVKKIRDT
;
A
#
# COMPACT_ATOMS: atom_id res chain seq x y z
N MET A 1 -7.33 -38.75 29.59
CA MET A 1 -7.53 -38.44 28.15
C MET A 1 -8.04 -37.05 27.82
N GLN A 2 -8.17 -36.10 28.73
CA GLN A 2 -8.69 -34.74 28.46
C GLN A 2 -7.60 -33.66 28.17
N ARG A 3 -6.33 -34.00 28.30
CA ARG A 3 -5.23 -33.03 28.08
C ARG A 3 -4.73 -32.91 26.63
N LEU A 4 -5.01 -33.90 25.79
CA LEU A 4 -4.59 -33.92 24.39
C LEU A 4 -5.54 -33.15 23.44
N LEU A 5 -6.80 -32.97 23.84
CA LEU A 5 -7.79 -32.25 23.01
C LEU A 5 -7.66 -30.72 23.06
N LYS A 6 -7.02 -30.17 24.11
CA LYS A 6 -6.76 -28.72 24.18
C LYS A 6 -5.62 -28.26 23.26
N PHE A 7 -4.64 -29.12 22.99
CA PHE A 7 -3.49 -28.79 22.15
C PHE A 7 -3.82 -28.72 20.65
N THR A 8 -4.82 -29.45 20.22
CA THR A 8 -5.24 -29.45 18.79
C THR A 8 -6.18 -28.30 18.43
N LEU A 9 -6.90 -27.73 19.40
CA LEU A 9 -7.80 -26.60 19.17
C LEU A 9 -7.06 -25.26 19.06
N ASP A 10 -5.90 -25.11 19.71
CA ASP A 10 -5.07 -23.89 19.60
C ASP A 10 -4.32 -23.80 18.27
N LEU A 11 -4.11 -24.92 17.56
CA LEU A 11 -3.45 -24.93 16.25
C LEU A 11 -4.33 -24.39 15.12
N PHE A 12 -5.65 -24.37 15.32
CA PHE A 12 -6.65 -23.87 14.37
C PHE A 12 -7.42 -22.65 14.87
N ALA A 13 -6.95 -22.00 15.95
CA ALA A 13 -7.48 -20.70 16.31
C ALA A 13 -7.27 -19.77 15.12
N PRO A 14 -8.33 -19.15 14.57
CA PRO A 14 -8.18 -18.22 13.48
C PRO A 14 -7.24 -17.10 13.95
N THR A 15 -6.03 -17.07 13.41
CA THR A 15 -5.10 -15.97 13.66
C THR A 15 -5.83 -14.71 13.27
N ALA A 16 -6.11 -13.83 14.22
CA ALA A 16 -6.81 -12.59 13.95
C ALA A 16 -6.13 -11.89 12.76
N PRO A 17 -6.88 -11.42 11.77
CA PRO A 17 -6.28 -10.84 10.58
C PRO A 17 -5.39 -9.67 10.97
N VAL A 18 -4.12 -9.74 10.61
CA VAL A 18 -3.17 -8.64 10.79
C VAL A 18 -3.54 -7.57 9.79
N ILE A 19 -4.20 -6.50 10.24
CA ILE A 19 -4.65 -5.41 9.37
C ILE A 19 -3.50 -4.55 8.88
N SER A 20 -2.45 -4.42 9.66
CA SER A 20 -1.31 -3.57 9.27
C SER A 20 -0.03 -4.05 9.95
N ARG A 21 1.01 -4.25 9.14
CA ARG A 21 2.38 -4.41 9.60
C ARG A 21 3.18 -3.18 9.23
N HIS A 22 3.65 -2.46 10.22
CA HIS A 22 4.67 -1.44 9.97
C HIS A 22 6.02 -2.14 9.76
N PRO A 23 6.83 -1.84 8.70
CA PRO A 23 8.10 -2.51 8.44
C PRO A 23 9.08 -2.42 9.62
N ASP A 24 9.07 -1.29 10.33
CA ASP A 24 9.88 -1.06 11.53
C ASP A 24 9.04 -1.20 12.81
N SER A 25 8.09 -2.13 12.86
CA SER A 25 7.26 -2.33 14.05
C SER A 25 8.10 -2.76 15.24
N THR A 26 7.85 -2.14 16.38
CA THR A 26 8.49 -2.44 17.66
C THR A 26 7.50 -2.92 18.70
N GLN A 27 6.21 -2.74 18.44
CA GLN A 27 5.12 -3.07 19.33
C GLN A 27 3.94 -3.64 18.56
N GLN A 28 3.14 -4.47 19.25
CA GLN A 28 1.91 -5.04 18.73
C GLN A 28 0.78 -4.83 19.72
N THR A 29 -0.41 -4.57 19.22
CA THR A 29 -1.62 -4.43 20.03
C THR A 29 -2.82 -5.07 19.36
N ASN A 30 -3.77 -5.53 20.17
CA ASN A 30 -5.05 -6.04 19.66
C ASN A 30 -6.12 -4.95 19.86
N ILE A 31 -6.71 -4.49 18.77
CA ILE A 31 -7.80 -3.52 18.78
C ILE A 31 -9.04 -4.16 18.16
N ASN A 32 -10.08 -4.40 18.97
CA ASN A 32 -11.33 -5.02 18.53
C ASN A 32 -11.15 -6.37 17.80
N GLY A 33 -10.23 -7.23 18.28
CA GLY A 33 -9.95 -8.51 17.66
C GLY A 33 -8.98 -8.45 16.47
N GLN A 34 -8.46 -7.29 16.12
CA GLN A 34 -7.54 -7.08 15.02
C GLN A 34 -6.14 -6.80 15.55
N LEU A 35 -5.15 -7.58 15.12
CA LEU A 35 -3.76 -7.36 15.45
C LEU A 35 -3.18 -6.22 14.61
N ILE A 36 -2.60 -5.24 15.28
CA ILE A 36 -1.98 -4.07 14.65
C ILE A 36 -0.55 -3.96 15.17
N ASP A 37 0.39 -4.07 14.25
CA ASP A 37 1.80 -3.82 14.51
C ASP A 37 2.06 -2.33 14.32
N TYR A 38 2.75 -1.70 15.28
CA TYR A 38 3.06 -0.28 15.19
C TYR A 38 4.49 0.03 15.62
N ARG A 39 5.00 1.11 15.08
CA ARG A 39 6.31 1.65 15.45
C ARG A 39 6.16 2.63 16.60
N LEU A 40 6.81 2.34 17.73
CA LEU A 40 6.89 3.26 18.86
C LEU A 40 8.18 4.07 18.82
N LEU A 41 8.04 5.39 18.76
CA LEU A 41 9.15 6.33 18.81
C LEU A 41 9.09 7.15 20.09
N ARG A 42 10.19 7.26 20.79
CA ARG A 42 10.32 8.14 21.95
C ARG A 42 10.81 9.52 21.53
N SER A 43 10.26 10.57 22.10
CA SER A 43 10.57 11.95 21.74
C SER A 43 10.59 12.89 22.95
N ARG A 44 11.26 14.03 22.81
CA ARG A 44 11.29 15.08 23.86
C ARG A 44 10.00 15.92 23.94
N ARG A 45 9.00 15.62 23.13
CA ARG A 45 7.70 16.30 23.15
C ARG A 45 6.91 15.95 24.41
N ARG A 46 6.01 16.83 24.81
CA ARG A 46 5.13 16.62 25.98
C ARG A 46 3.87 15.82 25.65
N THR A 47 3.49 15.77 24.40
CA THR A 47 2.26 15.13 23.92
C THR A 47 2.55 13.90 23.07
N MET A 48 1.63 12.95 23.09
CA MET A 48 1.63 11.77 22.21
C MET A 48 1.05 12.12 20.86
N ILE A 49 1.65 11.57 19.79
CA ILE A 49 1.21 11.77 18.40
C ILE A 49 1.01 10.41 17.75
N PHE A 50 -0.16 10.25 17.09
CA PHE A 50 -0.49 9.09 16.27
C PHE A 50 -0.39 9.49 14.80
N SER A 51 0.37 8.75 14.02
CA SER A 51 0.52 8.95 12.57
C SER A 51 0.15 7.66 11.86
N VAL A 52 -0.72 7.74 10.86
CA VAL A 52 -1.07 6.61 10.00
C VAL A 52 -0.63 6.96 8.58
N SER A 53 0.21 6.08 8.01
CA SER A 53 0.73 6.21 6.65
C SER A 53 0.51 4.91 5.86
N ALA A 54 0.97 4.84 4.63
CA ALA A 54 0.98 3.60 3.84
C ALA A 54 1.83 2.50 4.50
N GLU A 55 2.84 2.87 5.29
CA GLU A 55 3.68 1.94 6.05
C GLU A 55 2.99 1.38 7.29
N GLY A 56 1.91 2.01 7.77
CA GLY A 56 1.17 1.58 8.94
C GLY A 56 1.06 2.65 10.03
N LEU A 57 0.89 2.21 11.28
CA LEU A 57 0.75 3.05 12.45
C LEU A 57 2.11 3.35 13.09
N ALA A 58 2.41 4.63 13.29
CA ALA A 58 3.52 5.09 14.12
C ALA A 58 3.00 5.92 15.29
N VAL A 59 3.47 5.61 16.49
CA VAL A 59 3.14 6.32 17.73
C VAL A 59 4.40 6.99 18.27
N ARG A 60 4.35 8.30 18.48
CA ARG A 60 5.41 9.05 19.12
C ARG A 60 4.98 9.42 20.53
N ALA A 61 5.71 8.95 21.54
CA ALA A 61 5.42 9.19 22.95
C ALA A 61 6.58 9.91 23.66
N PRO A 62 6.30 10.71 24.70
CA PRO A 62 7.34 11.29 25.55
C PRO A 62 8.27 10.23 26.15
N TYR A 63 9.56 10.58 26.36
CA TYR A 63 10.53 9.63 26.97
C TYR A 63 10.08 9.10 28.33
N GLY A 64 9.52 9.96 29.20
CA GLY A 64 9.09 9.59 30.54
C GLY A 64 7.73 8.91 30.64
N MET A 65 7.03 8.69 29.52
CA MET A 65 5.69 8.10 29.53
C MET A 65 5.76 6.57 29.70
N PRO A 66 5.13 6.00 30.72
CA PRO A 66 5.10 4.54 30.93
C PRO A 66 4.42 3.81 29.77
N MET A 67 4.80 2.56 29.52
CA MET A 67 4.28 1.79 28.38
C MET A 67 2.78 1.53 28.49
N HIS A 68 2.28 1.22 29.68
CA HIS A 68 0.85 1.01 29.92
C HIS A 68 0.00 2.23 29.52
N THR A 69 0.50 3.46 29.74
CA THR A 69 -0.18 4.70 29.33
C THR A 69 -0.22 4.85 27.81
N VAL A 70 0.86 4.41 27.13
CA VAL A 70 0.91 4.40 25.66
C VAL A 70 -0.13 3.41 25.12
N GLU A 71 -0.15 2.20 25.67
CA GLU A 71 -1.10 1.14 25.29
C GLU A 71 -2.55 1.57 25.53
N GLN A 72 -2.85 2.15 26.67
CA GLN A 72 -4.17 2.69 26.97
C GLN A 72 -4.59 3.75 25.93
N ALA A 73 -3.74 4.69 25.60
CA ALA A 73 -4.04 5.72 24.63
C ALA A 73 -4.19 5.14 23.19
N VAL A 74 -3.46 4.08 22.84
CA VAL A 74 -3.64 3.35 21.58
C VAL A 74 -5.02 2.68 21.56
N GLN A 75 -5.44 2.05 22.66
CA GLN A 75 -6.76 1.43 22.78
C GLN A 75 -7.90 2.47 22.69
N GLU A 76 -7.78 3.59 23.39
CA GLU A 76 -8.76 4.69 23.32
C GLU A 76 -8.95 5.23 21.89
N LYS A 77 -7.85 5.32 21.13
CA LYS A 77 -7.88 5.73 19.72
C LYS A 77 -8.15 4.59 18.74
N GLY A 78 -8.41 3.38 19.22
CA GLY A 78 -8.48 2.17 18.43
C GLY A 78 -9.43 2.26 17.24
N ARG A 79 -10.67 2.73 17.44
CA ARG A 79 -11.66 2.91 16.36
C ARG A 79 -11.17 3.87 15.26
N TRP A 80 -10.50 4.94 15.65
CA TRP A 80 -9.94 5.92 14.71
C TRP A 80 -8.76 5.30 13.95
N ILE A 81 -7.88 4.57 14.64
CA ILE A 81 -6.72 3.90 14.04
C ILE A 81 -7.18 2.90 12.97
N VAL A 82 -8.08 1.99 13.32
CA VAL A 82 -8.61 0.96 12.39
C VAL A 82 -9.24 1.60 11.16
N ARG A 83 -10.08 2.62 11.34
CA ARG A 83 -10.71 3.33 10.22
C ARG A 83 -9.68 4.02 9.31
N LYS A 84 -8.64 4.63 9.89
CA LYS A 84 -7.58 5.29 9.10
C LYS A 84 -6.71 4.30 8.36
N LEU A 85 -6.34 3.17 8.97
CA LEU A 85 -5.59 2.10 8.32
C LEU A 85 -6.39 1.51 7.14
N GLY A 86 -7.68 1.20 7.33
CA GLY A 86 -8.55 0.73 6.25
C GLY A 86 -8.62 1.70 5.08
N GLY A 87 -8.85 2.99 5.34
CA GLY A 87 -8.87 4.01 4.27
C GLY A 87 -7.53 4.21 3.56
N MET A 88 -6.39 3.97 4.24
CA MET A 88 -5.07 3.99 3.59
C MET A 88 -4.86 2.76 2.69
N GLN A 89 -5.28 1.58 3.14
CA GLN A 89 -5.21 0.36 2.34
C GLN A 89 -6.08 0.44 1.07
N GLU A 90 -7.31 0.95 1.19
CA GLU A 90 -8.17 1.17 0.03
C GLU A 90 -7.56 2.16 -0.96
N ARG A 91 -6.98 3.24 -0.47
CA ARG A 91 -6.28 4.21 -1.32
C ARG A 91 -5.07 3.58 -2.01
N GLN A 92 -4.26 2.81 -1.28
CA GLN A 92 -3.12 2.11 -1.84
C GLN A 92 -3.56 1.09 -2.90
N ALA A 93 -4.59 0.30 -2.62
CA ALA A 93 -5.15 -0.65 -3.59
C ALA A 93 -5.64 0.03 -4.88
N ARG A 94 -6.28 1.20 -4.78
CA ARG A 94 -6.66 1.99 -5.96
C ARG A 94 -5.45 2.49 -6.75
N VAL A 95 -4.42 2.99 -6.06
CA VAL A 95 -3.18 3.42 -6.71
C VAL A 95 -2.49 2.23 -7.40
N ASP A 96 -2.42 1.08 -6.73
CA ASP A 96 -1.80 -0.11 -7.30
C ASP A 96 -2.61 -0.68 -8.47
N ALA A 97 -3.95 -0.64 -8.41
CA ALA A 97 -4.82 -1.03 -9.50
C ALA A 97 -4.72 -0.08 -10.73
N SER A 98 -4.39 1.19 -10.50
CA SER A 98 -4.17 2.17 -11.57
C SER A 98 -2.73 2.19 -12.10
N ARG A 99 -1.83 1.38 -11.53
CA ARG A 99 -0.45 1.27 -12.04
C ARG A 99 -0.44 0.59 -13.38
N ILE A 100 0.10 1.29 -14.36
CA ILE A 100 0.32 0.75 -15.71
C ILE A 100 1.54 -0.16 -15.66
N ASN A 101 1.39 -1.40 -16.13
CA ASN A 101 2.54 -2.29 -16.33
C ASN A 101 3.26 -1.94 -17.63
N TRP A 102 4.22 -1.04 -17.56
CA TRP A 102 4.97 -0.54 -18.70
C TRP A 102 5.80 -1.60 -19.46
N LEU A 103 5.95 -2.80 -18.88
CA LEU A 103 6.74 -3.89 -19.48
C LEU A 103 5.90 -4.86 -20.30
N GLU A 104 4.58 -4.95 -20.05
CA GLU A 104 3.68 -5.92 -20.69
C GLU A 104 2.58 -5.19 -21.46
N ALA A 105 2.87 -4.69 -22.66
CA ALA A 105 1.93 -4.01 -23.55
C ALA A 105 0.98 -3.02 -22.79
N PRO A 106 1.53 -1.94 -22.25
CA PRO A 106 0.79 -1.04 -21.36
C PRO A 106 -0.37 -0.41 -22.11
N LYS A 107 -1.55 -0.43 -21.48
CA LYS A 107 -2.74 0.25 -21.94
C LYS A 107 -2.95 1.51 -21.10
N LEU A 108 -3.28 2.60 -21.77
CA LEU A 108 -3.55 3.88 -21.15
C LEU A 108 -4.93 4.37 -21.58
N ASP A 109 -5.72 4.85 -20.62
CA ASP A 109 -6.97 5.54 -20.93
C ASP A 109 -6.65 7.00 -21.33
N PHE A 110 -6.82 7.30 -22.63
CA PHE A 110 -6.58 8.62 -23.19
C PHE A 110 -7.86 9.16 -23.88
N LEU A 111 -8.35 10.28 -23.39
CA LEU A 111 -9.57 10.91 -23.89
C LEU A 111 -10.81 9.97 -23.97
N GLY A 112 -10.94 9.06 -22.99
CA GLY A 112 -12.04 8.08 -22.92
C GLY A 112 -11.89 6.86 -23.83
N GLN A 113 -10.73 6.69 -24.47
CA GLN A 113 -10.39 5.52 -25.28
C GLN A 113 -9.15 4.82 -24.72
N GLN A 114 -9.13 3.49 -24.81
CA GLN A 114 -7.92 2.73 -24.47
C GLN A 114 -6.92 2.84 -25.63
N VAL A 115 -5.69 3.21 -25.30
CA VAL A 115 -4.58 3.37 -26.22
C VAL A 115 -3.47 2.39 -25.81
N HIS A 116 -2.93 1.65 -26.77
CA HIS A 116 -1.73 0.85 -26.53
C HIS A 116 -0.48 1.74 -26.55
N VAL A 117 0.42 1.55 -25.57
CA VAL A 117 1.69 2.24 -25.55
C VAL A 117 2.78 1.31 -26.11
N ILE A 118 3.48 1.77 -27.14
CA ILE A 118 4.52 1.00 -27.82
C ILE A 118 5.82 1.81 -27.79
N VAL A 119 6.88 1.20 -27.28
CA VAL A 119 8.22 1.80 -27.35
C VAL A 119 8.78 1.55 -28.75
N ALA A 120 8.98 2.61 -29.51
CA ALA A 120 9.47 2.58 -30.89
C ALA A 120 10.87 3.20 -30.94
N SER A 121 11.89 2.36 -31.00
CA SER A 121 13.31 2.79 -31.02
C SER A 121 13.71 3.51 -32.32
N ASN A 122 12.93 3.31 -33.39
CA ASN A 122 13.22 3.85 -34.72
C ASN A 122 12.47 5.15 -35.02
N GLU A 123 11.65 5.63 -34.09
CA GLU A 123 10.89 6.86 -34.26
C GLU A 123 11.67 8.07 -33.75
N SER A 124 11.54 9.17 -34.50
CA SER A 124 12.19 10.44 -34.11
C SER A 124 11.37 11.27 -33.13
N CYS A 125 10.05 11.02 -33.04
CA CYS A 125 9.15 11.73 -32.13
C CYS A 125 8.04 10.83 -31.62
N THR A 126 7.55 11.14 -30.43
CA THR A 126 6.37 10.49 -29.87
C THR A 126 5.12 10.92 -30.64
N ARG A 127 4.30 9.96 -31.10
CA ARG A 127 3.07 10.24 -31.84
C ARG A 127 1.95 9.27 -31.50
N LEU A 128 0.72 9.76 -31.59
CA LEU A 128 -0.49 8.95 -31.51
C LEU A 128 -0.83 8.44 -32.92
N GLN A 129 -0.92 7.14 -33.06
CA GLN A 129 -1.34 6.49 -34.30
C GLN A 129 -2.82 6.08 -34.12
N PRO A 130 -3.74 6.60 -34.97
CA PRO A 130 -5.14 6.21 -34.93
C PRO A 130 -5.31 4.74 -35.31
N SER A 131 -6.38 4.12 -34.87
CA SER A 131 -6.75 2.76 -35.31
C SER A 131 -7.01 2.72 -36.81
N ASN A 132 -6.45 1.76 -37.52
CA ASN A 132 -6.61 1.58 -38.96
C ASN A 132 -7.74 0.61 -39.32
N GLY A 133 -8.53 0.11 -38.37
CA GLY A 133 -9.63 -0.85 -38.62
C GLY A 133 -10.61 -0.95 -37.46
N LEU A 134 -11.75 -1.66 -37.74
CA LEU A 134 -12.87 -1.82 -36.79
C LEU A 134 -12.50 -2.54 -35.47
N ASN A 135 -11.39 -3.27 -35.44
CA ASN A 135 -10.92 -4.05 -34.27
C ASN A 135 -9.53 -3.63 -33.79
N ASP A 136 -8.97 -2.56 -34.31
CA ASP A 136 -7.64 -2.10 -33.95
C ASP A 136 -7.73 -0.98 -32.91
N MET A 137 -6.88 -1.04 -31.89
CA MET A 137 -6.82 0.02 -30.87
C MET A 137 -5.83 1.09 -31.28
N PRO A 138 -6.09 2.38 -31.01
CA PRO A 138 -5.12 3.42 -31.23
C PRO A 138 -3.84 3.14 -30.42
N SER A 139 -2.69 3.51 -30.97
CA SER A 139 -1.40 3.23 -30.38
C SER A 139 -0.59 4.51 -30.16
N LEU A 140 -0.04 4.68 -28.98
CA LEU A 140 0.90 5.74 -28.63
C LEU A 140 2.32 5.22 -28.84
N LEU A 141 2.98 5.67 -29.90
CA LEU A 141 4.36 5.33 -30.17
C LEU A 141 5.27 6.28 -29.39
N LEU A 142 6.03 5.74 -28.44
CA LEU A 142 7.04 6.49 -27.68
C LEU A 142 8.41 6.37 -28.35
N ALA A 143 8.97 7.49 -28.77
CA ALA A 143 10.32 7.58 -29.33
C ALA A 143 11.37 7.44 -28.22
N LEU A 144 11.63 6.21 -27.78
CA LEU A 144 12.58 5.90 -26.73
C LEU A 144 13.51 4.77 -27.17
N PRO A 145 14.78 4.74 -26.69
CA PRO A 145 15.69 3.65 -27.00
C PRO A 145 15.15 2.31 -26.46
N ALA A 146 15.42 1.22 -27.15
CA ALA A 146 14.93 -0.13 -26.84
C ALA A 146 15.25 -0.60 -25.39
N HIS A 147 16.27 -0.02 -24.75
CA HIS A 147 16.67 -0.28 -23.37
C HIS A 147 16.17 0.78 -22.37
N ALA A 148 15.15 1.59 -22.74
CA ALA A 148 14.57 2.55 -21.84
C ALA A 148 13.95 1.84 -20.63
N ASN A 149 14.30 2.29 -19.43
CA ASN A 149 13.71 1.74 -18.20
C ASN A 149 12.32 2.35 -17.94
N VAL A 150 11.55 1.66 -17.06
CA VAL A 150 10.19 2.05 -16.67
C VAL A 150 10.08 3.51 -16.23
N LYS A 151 11.09 4.02 -15.51
CA LYS A 151 11.11 5.42 -15.05
C LYS A 151 11.17 6.39 -16.24
N LYS A 152 12.00 6.10 -17.23
CA LYS A 152 12.14 6.95 -18.42
C LYS A 152 10.89 6.92 -19.29
N ILE A 153 10.20 5.77 -19.39
CA ILE A 153 8.94 5.64 -20.11
C ILE A 153 7.84 6.50 -19.45
N ARG A 154 7.78 6.50 -18.14
CA ARG A 154 6.77 7.26 -17.39
C ARG A 154 6.98 8.77 -17.46
N ASP A 155 8.21 9.23 -17.51
CA ASP A 155 8.58 10.64 -17.42
C ASP A 155 8.65 11.34 -18.80
N THR A 156 8.30 10.62 -19.90
CA THR A 156 8.21 11.11 -21.29
C THR A 156 6.79 11.48 -21.67
#